data_788c48a3d102f59d52ce91e93e59d114
#
_entry.id   788c48a3d102f59d52ce91e93e59d114
#
_cell.length_a   1.000
_cell.length_b   1.000
_cell.length_c   1.000
_cell.angle_alpha   90.00
_cell.angle_beta   90.00
_cell.angle_gamma   90.00
#
_symmetry.space_group_name_H-M   'P 1'
#
loop_
_entity.id
_entity.type
_entity.pdbx_description
1 polymer ?
#
loop_
_entity_poly.entity_id
_entity_poly.type
_entity_poly.pdbx_seq_one_letter_code
_entity_poly.pdbx_strand_id
1 'polypeptide(L)'
;MKKPVIIYKSGRTETGARAAATHTASMSGDYEVFTAMCSQAGVIFTDDIEDHYDFIKAFSLLCDRKPKGNRVGGVVNSGFEATVAGDEISNIVQGKFSPETEKRLREINSSGLVNIQSSFLDITPMSDDNDYADYIEALLKDDAIDCVFVSVIPHVSILKTDPETSRDSDSLGN
;
A
#
# COMPACT_ATOMS: atom_id res chain seq x y z
N MET A 1 -20.46 11.80 11.05
CA MET A 1 -19.35 11.03 10.41
C MET A 1 -19.32 9.68 11.11
N LYS A 2 -19.44 8.59 10.37
CA LYS A 2 -19.27 7.25 10.97
C LYS A 2 -17.78 6.98 11.09
N LYS A 3 -17.32 6.69 12.31
CA LYS A 3 -15.91 6.30 12.53
C LYS A 3 -15.73 4.85 12.12
N PRO A 4 -14.61 4.47 11.49
CA PRO A 4 -14.27 3.07 11.27
C PRO A 4 -14.02 2.40 12.62
N VAL A 5 -14.43 1.15 12.76
CA VAL A 5 -14.14 0.30 13.90
C VAL A 5 -13.32 -0.84 13.39
N ILE A 6 -12.11 -1.00 13.92
CA ILE A 6 -11.16 -2.04 13.55
C ILE A 6 -10.96 -2.90 14.78
N ILE A 7 -11.11 -4.21 14.64
CA ILE A 7 -11.01 -5.15 15.75
C ILE A 7 -10.06 -6.28 15.38
N TYR A 8 -9.15 -6.58 16.30
CA TYR A 8 -8.41 -7.83 16.37
C TYR A 8 -8.86 -8.61 17.61
N LYS A 9 -9.11 -9.91 17.48
CA LYS A 9 -9.47 -10.77 18.60
C LYS A 9 -8.46 -11.90 18.72
N SER A 10 -7.74 -11.94 19.84
CA SER A 10 -6.89 -13.08 20.21
C SER A 10 -7.74 -14.31 20.58
N GLY A 11 -7.11 -15.47 20.61
CA GLY A 11 -7.77 -16.72 21.00
C GLY A 11 -8.43 -17.46 19.84
N ARG A 12 -7.94 -17.28 18.61
CA ARG A 12 -8.39 -17.98 17.41
C ARG A 12 -8.08 -19.48 17.46
N THR A 13 -6.90 -19.84 17.98
CA THR A 13 -6.47 -21.23 18.13
C THR A 13 -6.81 -21.75 19.52
N GLU A 14 -6.92 -23.08 19.67
CA GLU A 14 -7.16 -23.70 20.97
C GLU A 14 -6.12 -23.31 22.03
N THR A 15 -4.85 -23.23 21.63
CA THR A 15 -3.76 -22.77 22.51
C THR A 15 -3.94 -21.31 22.92
N GLY A 16 -4.27 -20.44 21.96
CA GLY A 16 -4.52 -19.03 22.23
C GLY A 16 -5.75 -18.82 23.11
N ALA A 17 -6.82 -19.56 22.87
CA ALA A 17 -8.03 -19.52 23.69
C ALA A 17 -7.76 -19.95 25.15
N ARG A 18 -6.97 -20.99 25.35
CA ARG A 18 -6.55 -21.43 26.71
C ARG A 18 -5.71 -20.37 27.40
N ALA A 19 -4.76 -19.76 26.68
CA ALA A 19 -3.95 -18.66 27.23
C ALA A 19 -4.80 -17.46 27.63
N ALA A 20 -5.75 -17.04 26.79
CA ALA A 20 -6.66 -15.95 27.09
C ALA A 20 -7.54 -16.23 28.31
N ALA A 21 -8.06 -17.44 28.44
CA ALA A 21 -8.90 -17.85 29.56
C ALA A 21 -8.18 -17.80 30.93
N THR A 22 -6.88 -18.07 30.95
CA THR A 22 -6.08 -17.99 32.19
C THR A 22 -5.83 -16.54 32.66
N HIS A 23 -5.81 -15.60 31.76
CA HIS A 23 -5.52 -14.19 32.08
C HIS A 23 -6.75 -13.40 32.53
N THR A 24 -7.90 -13.69 31.99
CA THR A 24 -9.10 -12.85 32.19
C THR A 24 -10.18 -13.52 33.01
N ALA A 25 -10.01 -14.79 33.41
CA ALA A 25 -11.05 -15.63 34.01
C ALA A 25 -12.39 -15.64 33.21
N SER A 26 -12.34 -15.18 31.98
CA SER A 26 -13.46 -15.01 31.07
C SER A 26 -13.42 -16.10 29.99
N MET A 27 -14.57 -16.69 29.72
CA MET A 27 -14.69 -17.54 28.55
C MET A 27 -14.43 -16.70 27.29
N SER A 28 -13.51 -17.18 26.45
CA SER A 28 -13.05 -16.42 25.27
C SER A 28 -14.13 -16.22 24.19
N GLY A 29 -15.35 -16.71 24.42
CA GLY A 29 -16.43 -16.71 23.44
C GLY A 29 -16.06 -17.44 22.14
N ASP A 30 -17.05 -17.80 21.37
CA ASP A 30 -16.83 -18.43 20.07
C ASP A 30 -16.23 -17.44 19.07
N TYR A 31 -15.10 -17.81 18.46
CA TYR A 31 -14.39 -16.97 17.52
C TYR A 31 -15.16 -16.76 16.21
N GLU A 32 -15.79 -17.82 15.70
CA GLU A 32 -16.56 -17.77 14.45
C GLU A 32 -17.83 -16.94 14.62
N VAL A 33 -18.52 -17.09 15.74
CA VAL A 33 -19.69 -16.26 16.05
C VAL A 33 -19.28 -14.79 16.15
N PHE A 34 -18.16 -14.49 16.81
CA PHE A 34 -17.68 -13.12 16.95
C PHE A 34 -17.33 -12.49 15.60
N THR A 35 -16.62 -13.20 14.71
CA THR A 35 -16.27 -12.71 13.37
C THR A 35 -17.50 -12.48 12.52
N ALA A 36 -18.48 -13.38 12.59
CA ALA A 36 -19.76 -13.21 11.90
C ALA A 36 -20.52 -11.95 12.37
N MET A 37 -20.54 -11.69 13.68
CA MET A 37 -21.12 -10.47 14.24
C MET A 37 -20.41 -9.21 13.78
N CYS A 38 -19.07 -9.21 13.75
CA CYS A 38 -18.27 -8.10 13.22
C CYS A 38 -18.61 -7.80 11.76
N SER A 39 -18.70 -8.83 10.93
CA SER A 39 -19.06 -8.72 9.52
C SER A 39 -20.47 -8.10 9.37
N GLN A 40 -21.46 -8.57 10.11
CA GLN A 40 -22.83 -8.01 10.07
C GLN A 40 -22.88 -6.56 10.55
N ALA A 41 -22.07 -6.20 11.52
CA ALA A 41 -21.99 -4.83 12.04
C ALA A 41 -21.21 -3.87 11.14
N GLY A 42 -20.56 -4.35 10.07
CA GLY A 42 -19.68 -3.56 9.21
C GLY A 42 -18.39 -3.13 9.92
N VAL A 43 -17.94 -3.95 10.87
CA VAL A 43 -16.67 -3.78 11.56
C VAL A 43 -15.56 -4.40 10.72
N ILE A 44 -14.43 -3.74 10.63
CA ILE A 44 -13.22 -4.27 9.99
C ILE A 44 -12.58 -5.22 10.98
N PHE A 45 -12.60 -6.50 10.66
CA PHE A 45 -11.99 -7.53 11.47
C PHE A 45 -10.68 -7.99 10.83
N THR A 46 -9.63 -8.12 11.64
CA THR A 46 -8.31 -8.58 11.19
C THR A 46 -7.93 -9.87 11.91
N ASP A 47 -7.44 -10.86 11.18
CA ASP A 47 -7.01 -12.14 11.69
C ASP A 47 -5.56 -12.15 12.16
N ASP A 48 -4.80 -11.16 11.74
CA ASP A 48 -3.39 -10.96 12.05
C ASP A 48 -3.17 -9.64 12.78
N ILE A 49 -2.20 -9.61 13.69
CA ILE A 49 -1.90 -8.42 14.48
C ILE A 49 -1.15 -7.36 13.67
N GLU A 50 -0.35 -7.77 12.70
CA GLU A 50 0.36 -6.85 11.81
C GLU A 50 -0.62 -6.15 10.89
N ASP A 51 -1.54 -6.89 10.26
CA ASP A 51 -2.66 -6.33 9.50
C ASP A 51 -3.47 -5.34 10.34
N HIS A 52 -3.71 -5.66 11.63
CA HIS A 52 -4.43 -4.77 12.53
C HIS A 52 -3.75 -3.40 12.65
N TYR A 53 -2.44 -3.40 12.87
CA TYR A 53 -1.67 -2.16 12.94
C TYR A 53 -1.63 -1.41 11.61
N ASP A 54 -1.54 -2.09 10.51
CA ASP A 54 -1.52 -1.47 9.18
C ASP A 54 -2.88 -0.85 8.83
N PHE A 55 -3.99 -1.50 9.16
CA PHE A 55 -5.32 -0.88 9.04
C PHE A 55 -5.47 0.35 9.94
N ILE A 56 -4.97 0.31 11.18
CA ILE A 56 -4.99 1.48 12.08
C ILE A 56 -4.22 2.64 11.44
N LYS A 57 -3.00 2.40 10.94
CA LYS A 57 -2.19 3.42 10.26
C LYS A 57 -2.93 3.98 9.05
N ALA A 58 -3.42 3.10 8.17
CA ALA A 58 -4.10 3.50 6.95
C ALA A 58 -5.33 4.37 7.25
N PHE A 59 -6.19 3.95 8.16
CA PHE A 59 -7.38 4.73 8.53
C PHE A 59 -7.04 6.02 9.29
N SER A 60 -5.95 6.05 10.06
CA SER A 60 -5.52 7.27 10.75
C SER A 60 -4.99 8.32 9.78
N LEU A 61 -4.25 7.88 8.75
CA LEU A 61 -3.62 8.78 7.78
C LEU A 61 -4.58 9.19 6.65
N LEU A 62 -5.51 8.30 6.28
CA LEU A 62 -6.34 8.44 5.10
C LEU A 62 -7.84 8.65 5.42
N CYS A 63 -8.22 8.83 6.71
CA CYS A 63 -9.63 8.91 7.12
C CYS A 63 -10.42 10.02 6.41
N ASP A 64 -9.77 11.11 6.02
CA ASP A 64 -10.35 12.23 5.29
C ASP A 64 -10.24 12.07 3.76
N ARG A 65 -9.60 11.01 3.29
CA ARG A 65 -9.44 10.68 1.87
C ARG A 65 -10.44 9.60 1.49
N LYS A 66 -11.27 9.89 0.52
CA LYS A 66 -12.19 8.90 -0.05
C LYS A 66 -11.82 8.70 -1.51
N PRO A 67 -11.30 7.52 -1.88
CA PRO A 67 -11.06 7.23 -3.28
C PRO A 67 -12.40 7.30 -4.05
N LYS A 68 -12.35 7.79 -5.27
CA LYS A 68 -13.54 7.91 -6.13
C LYS A 68 -13.95 6.54 -6.71
N GLY A 69 -13.04 5.58 -6.69
CA GLY A 69 -13.22 4.23 -7.23
C GLY A 69 -12.08 3.30 -6.77
N ASN A 70 -11.84 2.26 -7.54
CA ASN A 70 -10.88 1.21 -7.24
C ASN A 70 -9.83 0.99 -8.36
N ARG A 71 -9.63 1.99 -9.22
CA ARG A 71 -8.60 1.93 -10.27
C ARG A 71 -7.27 2.35 -9.68
N VAL A 72 -6.31 1.43 -9.69
CA VAL A 72 -4.99 1.63 -9.10
C VAL A 72 -3.91 1.71 -10.17
N GLY A 73 -3.06 2.72 -10.04
CA GLY A 73 -1.76 2.78 -10.69
C GLY A 73 -0.65 2.67 -9.65
N GLY A 74 0.56 2.30 -10.05
CA GLY A 74 1.66 2.16 -9.11
C GLY A 74 2.99 2.64 -9.67
N VAL A 75 3.86 3.10 -8.77
CA VAL A 75 5.25 3.46 -9.05
C VAL A 75 6.14 2.69 -8.10
N VAL A 76 7.03 1.89 -8.65
CA VAL A 76 7.97 1.04 -7.89
C VAL A 76 9.34 1.10 -8.56
N ASN A 77 10.43 0.79 -7.85
CA ASN A 77 11.77 0.74 -8.46
C ASN A 77 12.34 -0.67 -8.61
N SER A 78 11.47 -1.67 -8.63
CA SER A 78 11.85 -3.07 -8.77
C SER A 78 10.76 -3.87 -9.46
N GLY A 79 11.14 -4.67 -10.44
CA GLY A 79 10.24 -5.59 -11.12
C GLY A 79 9.60 -6.62 -10.18
N PHE A 80 10.29 -6.98 -9.10
CA PHE A 80 9.72 -7.84 -8.06
C PHE A 80 8.51 -7.19 -7.38
N GLU A 81 8.64 -5.92 -6.98
CA GLU A 81 7.53 -5.19 -6.34
C GLU A 81 6.34 -5.00 -7.29
N ALA A 82 6.62 -4.70 -8.58
CA ALA A 82 5.57 -4.61 -9.59
C ALA A 82 4.81 -5.93 -9.77
N THR A 83 5.54 -7.06 -9.72
CA THR A 83 4.96 -8.40 -9.85
C THR A 83 4.10 -8.73 -8.62
N VAL A 84 4.65 -8.55 -7.41
CA VAL A 84 3.92 -8.82 -6.16
C VAL A 84 2.66 -7.94 -6.06
N ALA A 85 2.78 -6.65 -6.40
CA ALA A 85 1.62 -5.77 -6.42
C ALA A 85 0.54 -6.26 -7.41
N GLY A 86 0.95 -6.75 -8.58
CA GLY A 86 0.05 -7.32 -9.57
C GLY A 86 -0.66 -8.58 -9.08
N ASP A 87 0.01 -9.43 -8.33
CA ASP A 87 -0.52 -10.69 -7.81
C ASP A 87 -1.47 -10.45 -6.62
N GLU A 88 -1.11 -9.55 -5.70
CA GLU A 88 -1.85 -9.32 -4.46
C GLU A 88 -3.07 -8.40 -4.65
N ILE A 89 -3.03 -7.51 -5.62
CA ILE A 89 -4.13 -6.56 -5.89
C ILE A 89 -5.22 -7.21 -6.78
N SER A 90 -5.69 -8.38 -6.38
CA SER A 90 -6.66 -9.15 -7.16
C SER A 90 -8.08 -8.57 -7.17
N ASN A 91 -8.45 -7.79 -6.15
CA ASN A 91 -9.79 -7.19 -6.00
C ASN A 91 -9.85 -5.71 -6.46
N ILE A 92 -8.76 -5.20 -7.00
CA ILE A 92 -8.63 -3.83 -7.46
C ILE A 92 -8.45 -3.84 -8.98
N VAL A 93 -9.07 -2.90 -9.65
CA VAL A 93 -8.94 -2.77 -11.10
C VAL A 93 -7.60 -2.08 -11.41
N GLN A 94 -6.78 -2.72 -12.23
CA GLN A 94 -5.62 -2.05 -12.78
C GLN A 94 -6.08 -0.87 -13.64
N GLY A 95 -5.66 0.34 -13.29
CA GLY A 95 -6.00 1.56 -14.00
C GLY A 95 -5.34 1.59 -15.38
N LYS A 96 -6.05 2.09 -16.37
CA LYS A 96 -5.44 2.46 -17.66
C LYS A 96 -5.19 3.96 -17.62
N PHE A 97 -4.01 4.38 -18.00
CA PHE A 97 -3.67 5.80 -18.03
C PHE A 97 -4.45 6.52 -19.12
N SER A 98 -4.78 7.78 -18.85
CA SER A 98 -5.33 8.67 -19.87
C SER A 98 -4.29 8.96 -20.95
N PRO A 99 -4.69 9.35 -22.17
CA PRO A 99 -3.76 9.71 -23.23
C PRO A 99 -2.80 10.86 -22.84
N GLU A 100 -3.27 11.78 -22.01
CA GLU A 100 -2.49 12.88 -21.47
C GLU A 100 -1.39 12.38 -20.53
N THR A 101 -1.75 11.49 -19.63
CA THR A 101 -0.80 10.86 -18.72
C THR A 101 0.19 9.97 -19.46
N GLU A 102 -0.26 9.16 -20.42
CA GLU A 102 0.66 8.39 -21.27
C GLU A 102 1.67 9.27 -22.00
N LYS A 103 1.25 10.42 -22.50
CA LYS A 103 2.14 11.38 -23.14
C LYS A 103 3.18 11.91 -22.13
N ARG A 104 2.73 12.31 -20.93
CA ARG A 104 3.63 12.79 -19.87
C ARG A 104 4.62 11.71 -19.45
N LEU A 105 4.17 10.47 -19.29
CA LEU A 105 5.04 9.33 -18.95
C LEU A 105 6.11 9.09 -20.02
N ARG A 106 5.79 9.25 -21.31
CA ARG A 106 6.80 9.17 -22.38
C ARG A 106 7.83 10.30 -22.33
N GLU A 107 7.42 11.48 -21.92
CA GLU A 107 8.34 12.62 -21.74
C GLU A 107 9.32 12.38 -20.59
N ILE A 108 8.82 11.86 -19.45
CA ILE A 108 9.63 11.49 -18.28
C ILE A 108 10.56 10.32 -18.65
N ASN A 109 10.02 9.28 -19.29
CA ASN A 109 10.74 8.07 -19.70
C ASN A 109 11.67 8.32 -20.89
N SER A 110 12.55 9.30 -20.77
CA SER A 110 13.49 9.66 -21.85
C SER A 110 14.47 8.53 -22.20
N SER A 111 14.78 7.66 -21.23
CA SER A 111 15.62 6.49 -21.42
C SER A 111 14.92 5.33 -22.17
N GLY A 112 13.58 5.31 -22.19
CA GLY A 112 12.77 4.23 -22.74
C GLY A 112 12.80 2.94 -21.94
N LEU A 113 13.34 2.94 -20.71
CA LEU A 113 13.49 1.73 -19.90
C LEU A 113 12.20 1.33 -19.18
N VAL A 114 11.33 2.29 -18.90
CA VAL A 114 10.08 2.04 -18.17
C VAL A 114 8.99 1.57 -19.10
N ASN A 115 8.36 0.44 -18.77
CA ASN A 115 7.18 -0.04 -19.51
C ASN A 115 5.93 0.74 -19.11
N ILE A 116 5.60 1.78 -19.84
CA ILE A 116 4.43 2.64 -19.59
C ILE A 116 3.08 1.99 -19.97
N GLN A 117 3.06 0.78 -20.50
CA GLN A 117 1.82 0.02 -20.76
C GLN A 117 1.33 -0.74 -19.52
N SER A 118 2.17 -0.86 -18.50
CA SER A 118 1.80 -1.45 -17.22
C SER A 118 1.17 -0.41 -16.31
N SER A 119 0.14 -0.78 -15.56
CA SER A 119 -0.44 0.05 -14.50
C SER A 119 0.50 0.21 -13.31
N PHE A 120 1.44 -0.71 -13.13
CA PHE A 120 2.53 -0.64 -12.15
C PHE A 120 3.83 -0.35 -12.91
N LEU A 121 4.28 0.88 -12.79
CA LEU A 121 5.48 1.37 -13.45
C LEU A 121 6.71 0.94 -12.63
N ASP A 122 7.47 -0.02 -13.15
CA ASP A 122 8.82 -0.28 -12.66
C ASP A 122 9.75 0.78 -13.26
N ILE A 123 10.05 1.81 -12.47
CA ILE A 123 10.90 2.92 -12.91
C ILE A 123 12.38 2.61 -12.80
N THR A 124 12.72 1.38 -12.43
CA THR A 124 14.07 0.84 -12.25
C THR A 124 14.84 1.44 -11.06
N PRO A 125 15.86 0.73 -10.53
CA PRO A 125 16.72 1.27 -9.46
C PRO A 125 17.66 2.41 -9.94
N MET A 126 17.56 2.80 -11.21
CA MET A 126 18.38 3.87 -11.80
C MET A 126 17.67 5.23 -11.80
N SER A 127 16.40 5.28 -11.40
CA SER A 127 15.63 6.51 -11.26
C SER A 127 15.97 7.22 -9.96
N ASP A 128 16.15 8.53 -10.06
CA ASP A 128 16.43 9.39 -8.89
C ASP A 128 15.14 9.90 -8.22
N ASP A 129 15.30 10.73 -7.18
CA ASP A 129 14.16 11.27 -6.42
C ASP A 129 13.25 12.15 -7.28
N ASN A 130 13.79 12.86 -8.26
CA ASN A 130 13.01 13.72 -9.16
C ASN A 130 12.21 12.84 -10.13
N ASP A 131 12.82 11.79 -10.68
CA ASP A 131 12.12 10.83 -11.51
C ASP A 131 10.93 10.23 -10.75
N TYR A 132 11.14 9.79 -9.49
CA TYR A 132 10.08 9.29 -8.63
C TYR A 132 8.94 10.30 -8.47
N ALA A 133 9.29 11.55 -8.14
CA ALA A 133 8.30 12.61 -7.95
C ALA A 133 7.50 12.86 -9.23
N ASP A 134 8.15 12.91 -10.38
CA ASP A 134 7.52 13.16 -11.68
C ASP A 134 6.56 12.05 -12.09
N TYR A 135 6.93 10.78 -11.90
CA TYR A 135 6.05 9.64 -12.17
C TYR A 135 4.84 9.62 -11.23
N ILE A 136 5.06 9.80 -9.92
CA ILE A 136 3.98 9.84 -8.93
C ILE A 136 3.02 11.00 -9.23
N GLU A 137 3.55 12.19 -9.52
CA GLU A 137 2.73 13.36 -9.82
C GLU A 137 1.89 13.16 -11.09
N ALA A 138 2.45 12.52 -12.11
CA ALA A 138 1.72 12.21 -13.34
C ALA A 138 0.51 11.30 -13.07
N LEU A 139 0.69 10.26 -12.23
CA LEU A 139 -0.38 9.34 -11.87
C LEU A 139 -1.42 9.99 -10.96
N LEU A 140 -1.00 10.83 -10.00
CA LEU A 140 -1.91 11.51 -9.09
C LEU A 140 -2.82 12.54 -9.78
N LYS A 141 -2.39 13.08 -10.92
CA LYS A 141 -3.16 14.02 -11.74
C LYS A 141 -4.10 13.34 -12.73
N ASP A 142 -4.00 12.03 -12.89
CA ASP A 142 -4.82 11.28 -13.84
C ASP A 142 -6.20 10.96 -13.25
N ASP A 143 -7.26 11.53 -13.82
CA ASP A 143 -8.64 11.23 -13.43
C ASP A 143 -9.08 9.77 -13.73
N ALA A 144 -8.28 9.03 -14.52
CA ALA A 144 -8.50 7.60 -14.74
C ALA A 144 -7.93 6.73 -13.60
N ILE A 145 -7.19 7.30 -12.65
CA ILE A 145 -6.59 6.63 -11.50
C ILE A 145 -7.27 7.14 -10.22
N ASP A 146 -7.71 6.23 -9.36
CA ASP A 146 -8.38 6.56 -8.09
C ASP A 146 -7.44 6.47 -6.89
N CYS A 147 -6.38 5.66 -7.01
CA CYS A 147 -5.38 5.46 -5.97
C CYS A 147 -4.02 5.17 -6.61
N VAL A 148 -2.98 5.74 -6.05
CA VAL A 148 -1.59 5.47 -6.46
C VAL A 148 -0.89 4.68 -5.36
N PHE A 149 -0.38 3.51 -5.71
CA PHE A 149 0.51 2.71 -4.89
C PHE A 149 1.96 3.12 -5.15
N VAL A 150 2.71 3.34 -4.10
CA VAL A 150 4.13 3.65 -4.20
C VAL A 150 4.92 2.70 -3.31
N SER A 151 5.89 2.02 -3.88
CA SER A 151 6.86 1.24 -3.13
C SER A 151 8.27 1.64 -3.50
N VAL A 152 9.17 1.63 -2.53
CA VAL A 152 10.56 2.06 -2.69
C VAL A 152 11.47 1.04 -2.01
N ILE A 153 12.40 0.45 -2.76
CA ILE A 153 13.56 -0.20 -2.16
C ILE A 153 14.55 0.93 -1.79
N PRO A 154 14.73 1.22 -0.50
CA PRO A 154 15.44 2.44 -0.09
C PRO A 154 16.96 2.36 -0.28
N HIS A 155 17.54 1.15 -0.26
CA HIS A 155 18.99 0.94 -0.32
C HIS A 155 19.54 0.90 -1.76
N VAL A 156 19.18 1.90 -2.55
CA VAL A 156 19.77 2.12 -3.89
C VAL A 156 20.57 3.42 -3.88
N SER A 157 21.78 3.37 -4.43
CA SER A 157 22.79 4.43 -4.32
C SER A 157 22.39 5.77 -4.99
N ILE A 158 21.33 5.78 -5.77
CA ILE A 158 20.89 6.97 -6.51
C ILE A 158 19.80 7.75 -5.77
N LEU A 159 19.08 7.08 -4.87
CA LEU A 159 18.07 7.72 -4.01
C LEU A 159 18.71 8.32 -2.77
N LYS A 160 18.15 9.44 -2.30
CA LYS A 160 18.58 10.14 -1.08
C LYS A 160 17.90 9.62 0.19
N THR A 161 17.63 8.32 0.24
CA THR A 161 16.90 7.66 1.33
C THR A 161 17.79 7.20 2.47
N ASP A 162 19.08 7.01 2.22
CA ASP A 162 20.04 6.50 3.20
C ASP A 162 21.39 7.24 3.06
N PRO A 163 21.85 7.93 4.12
CA PRO A 163 23.13 8.67 4.11
C PRO A 163 24.35 7.79 3.82
N GLU A 164 24.32 6.52 4.21
CA GLU A 164 25.46 5.62 4.06
C GLU A 164 25.59 5.05 2.64
N THR A 165 24.47 4.85 1.96
CA THR A 165 24.44 4.24 0.62
C THR A 165 24.20 5.22 -0.51
N SER A 166 23.63 6.40 -0.22
CA SER A 166 23.40 7.46 -1.20
C SER A 166 24.72 8.05 -1.70
N ARG A 167 24.78 8.31 -3.01
CA ARG A 167 25.89 9.05 -3.63
C ARG A 167 25.86 10.54 -3.34
N ASP A 168 24.73 11.04 -2.85
CA ASP A 168 24.52 12.44 -2.54
C ASP A 168 24.66 12.69 -1.04
N SER A 169 25.46 13.71 -0.68
CA SER A 169 25.67 14.12 0.73
C SER A 169 24.42 14.74 1.36
N ASP A 170 23.44 15.14 0.55
CA ASP A 170 22.18 15.75 0.99
C ASP A 170 21.06 14.73 1.22
N SER A 171 21.41 13.49 1.57
CA SER A 171 20.40 12.45 1.85
C SER A 171 19.46 12.85 2.99
N LEU A 172 18.23 12.35 2.93
CA LEU A 172 17.14 12.68 3.87
C LEU A 172 17.38 12.24 5.33
N GLY A 173 18.57 11.78 5.65
CA GLY A 173 18.96 11.33 7.00
C GLY A 173 19.49 12.42 7.93
N ASN A 174 19.45 13.69 7.53
CA ASN A 174 19.84 14.84 8.38
C ASN A 174 18.62 15.60 8.88
#